data_03dedc8b2acb34570317b9dfc2dd897c
#
_entry.id   03dedc8b2acb34570317b9dfc2dd897c
#
_cell.length_a   1.000
_cell.length_b   1.000
_cell.length_c   1.000
_cell.angle_alpha   90.00
_cell.angle_beta   90.00
_cell.angle_gamma   90.00
#
_symmetry.space_group_name_H-M   'P 1'
#
loop_
_entity.id
_entity.type
_entity.pdbx_description
1 polymer ?
#
loop_
_entity_poly.entity_id
_entity_poly.type
_entity_poly.pdbx_seq_one_letter_code
_entity_poly.pdbx_strand_id
1 'polypeptide(L)'
;MKLENIELSFDNFASEMSKLKNQKHFDYLVTIIGEDFGEEGYGCIYILENTDNNERCSVKTIAKKVDGSDVIPTVVNLWKSAELLEREVFDFVGIKFLGHPDMRRLFLRTDFNGYPLRKDFDMSPEANQFPLTDEPESDFTVEYSLNADGHLVATKKRLFDDEDFVVNIGPNHPSTHGVLRLQTVLDGEKVKRIYPHLGYIHRGIEKMWEGMTYPQTLALTDRLNYLSAMMHRHALVGVIEEGMGIELSDRIHYIR
;
A
#
# COMPACT_ATOMS: atom_id res chain seq x y z
N MET A 1 -22.30 -11.38 -0.82
CA MET A 1 -22.24 -10.29 -1.82
C MET A 1 -21.32 -10.76 -2.95
N LYS A 2 -21.80 -10.82 -4.22
CA LYS A 2 -20.93 -11.32 -5.30
C LYS A 2 -20.03 -10.17 -5.75
N LEU A 3 -18.74 -10.31 -5.60
CA LEU A 3 -17.75 -9.36 -6.14
C LEU A 3 -17.71 -9.58 -7.66
N GLU A 4 -17.91 -8.53 -8.45
CA GLU A 4 -17.65 -8.57 -9.89
C GLU A 4 -16.14 -8.52 -10.11
N ASN A 5 -15.58 -9.53 -10.76
CA ASN A 5 -14.15 -9.59 -11.06
C ASN A 5 -13.90 -9.10 -12.49
N ILE A 6 -13.07 -8.09 -12.64
CA ILE A 6 -12.69 -7.46 -13.91
C ILE A 6 -11.19 -7.65 -14.10
N GLU A 7 -10.77 -8.17 -15.25
CA GLU A 7 -9.34 -8.21 -15.60
C GLU A 7 -9.05 -7.18 -16.68
N LEU A 8 -8.06 -6.33 -16.43
CA LEU A 8 -7.67 -5.27 -17.36
C LEU A 8 -6.21 -5.45 -17.81
N SER A 9 -6.00 -5.29 -19.11
CA SER A 9 -4.64 -5.19 -19.63
C SER A 9 -4.03 -3.82 -19.35
N PHE A 10 -2.70 -3.74 -19.30
CA PHE A 10 -1.97 -2.48 -19.11
C PHE A 10 -2.44 -1.36 -20.03
N ASP A 11 -2.66 -1.65 -21.32
CA ASP A 11 -2.99 -0.64 -22.33
C ASP A 11 -4.40 -0.03 -22.14
N ASN A 12 -5.33 -0.81 -21.60
CA ASN A 12 -6.71 -0.37 -21.36
C ASN A 12 -6.94 0.10 -19.92
N PHE A 13 -6.00 -0.14 -19.01
CA PHE A 13 -6.18 0.07 -17.58
C PHE A 13 -6.66 1.49 -17.23
N ALA A 14 -5.93 2.52 -17.66
CA ALA A 14 -6.25 3.91 -17.30
C ALA A 14 -7.62 4.35 -17.82
N SER A 15 -7.99 3.95 -19.03
CA SER A 15 -9.28 4.31 -19.65
C SER A 15 -10.45 3.60 -18.96
N GLU A 16 -10.31 2.31 -18.64
CA GLU A 16 -11.36 1.53 -17.98
C GLU A 16 -11.54 1.94 -16.52
N MET A 17 -10.45 2.21 -15.78
CA MET A 17 -10.54 2.76 -14.42
C MET A 17 -11.26 4.11 -14.38
N SER A 18 -11.00 4.97 -15.37
CA SER A 18 -11.74 6.23 -15.51
C SER A 18 -13.23 6.01 -15.79
N LYS A 19 -13.61 5.01 -16.60
CA LYS A 19 -15.03 4.65 -16.84
C LYS A 19 -15.69 4.09 -15.58
N LEU A 20 -14.99 3.21 -14.84
CA LEU A 20 -15.51 2.67 -13.57
C LEU A 20 -15.86 3.78 -12.60
N LYS A 21 -14.99 4.78 -12.45
CA LYS A 21 -15.26 5.93 -11.58
C LYS A 21 -16.37 6.82 -12.11
N ASN A 22 -16.25 7.31 -13.35
CA ASN A 22 -17.07 8.41 -13.85
C ASN A 22 -18.42 7.97 -14.42
N GLN A 23 -18.52 6.72 -14.92
CA GLN A 23 -19.74 6.21 -15.56
C GLN A 23 -20.48 5.19 -14.71
N LYS A 24 -19.74 4.32 -13.98
CA LYS A 24 -20.33 3.30 -13.09
C LYS A 24 -20.40 3.76 -11.61
N HIS A 25 -19.92 4.97 -11.30
CA HIS A 25 -19.96 5.57 -9.97
C HIS A 25 -19.25 4.78 -8.86
N PHE A 26 -18.15 4.06 -9.18
CA PHE A 26 -17.26 3.52 -8.16
C PHE A 26 -16.40 4.64 -7.59
N ASP A 27 -16.98 5.39 -6.68
CA ASP A 27 -16.41 6.63 -6.12
C ASP A 27 -15.36 6.37 -5.03
N TYR A 28 -15.38 5.19 -4.40
CA TYR A 28 -14.49 4.84 -3.29
C TYR A 28 -13.51 3.73 -3.68
N LEU A 29 -12.22 4.01 -3.53
CA LEU A 29 -11.15 3.01 -3.61
C LEU A 29 -10.89 2.47 -2.20
N VAL A 30 -11.31 1.23 -1.96
CA VAL A 30 -11.18 0.56 -0.65
C VAL A 30 -9.73 0.23 -0.36
N THR A 31 -9.06 -0.45 -1.29
CA THR A 31 -7.65 -0.85 -1.17
C THR A 31 -7.03 -1.21 -2.52
N ILE A 32 -5.69 -1.23 -2.54
CA ILE A 32 -4.87 -1.78 -3.63
C ILE A 32 -4.01 -2.87 -3.02
N ILE A 33 -4.08 -4.07 -3.57
CA ILE A 33 -3.30 -5.22 -3.14
C ILE A 33 -2.26 -5.52 -4.22
N GLY A 34 -0.98 -5.41 -3.87
CA GLY A 34 0.11 -5.86 -4.74
C GLY A 34 0.35 -7.34 -4.54
N GLU A 35 0.46 -8.09 -5.62
CA GLU A 35 0.61 -9.55 -5.58
C GLU A 35 1.63 -10.06 -6.59
N ASP A 36 2.31 -11.13 -6.18
CA ASP A 36 3.18 -11.94 -7.01
C ASP A 36 2.36 -13.13 -7.55
N PHE A 37 1.94 -13.05 -8.81
CA PHE A 37 1.15 -14.08 -9.49
C PHE A 37 2.02 -15.20 -10.09
N GLY A 38 3.28 -15.30 -9.67
CA GLY A 38 4.21 -16.33 -10.14
C GLY A 38 4.56 -16.16 -11.62
N GLU A 39 4.16 -17.13 -12.46
CA GLU A 39 4.48 -17.12 -13.90
C GLU A 39 3.83 -15.95 -14.66
N GLU A 40 2.69 -15.43 -14.19
CA GLU A 40 2.02 -14.26 -14.80
C GLU A 40 2.77 -12.96 -14.52
N GLY A 41 3.64 -12.93 -13.50
CA GLY A 41 4.40 -11.76 -13.06
C GLY A 41 3.77 -11.04 -11.87
N TYR A 42 4.16 -9.79 -11.67
CA TYR A 42 3.64 -8.97 -10.58
C TYR A 42 2.45 -8.14 -11.05
N GLY A 43 1.50 -7.91 -10.17
CA GLY A 43 0.32 -7.12 -10.51
C GLY A 43 -0.41 -6.57 -9.29
N CYS A 44 -1.55 -5.95 -9.55
CA CYS A 44 -2.37 -5.35 -8.52
C CYS A 44 -3.83 -5.78 -8.64
N ILE A 45 -4.48 -5.90 -7.48
CA ILE A 45 -5.93 -6.04 -7.36
C ILE A 45 -6.45 -4.77 -6.68
N TYR A 46 -7.33 -4.05 -7.36
CA TYR A 46 -8.00 -2.86 -6.85
C TYR A 46 -9.40 -3.25 -6.38
N ILE A 47 -9.75 -2.91 -5.15
CA ILE A 47 -11.12 -3.10 -4.63
C ILE A 47 -11.81 -1.74 -4.66
N LEU A 48 -12.85 -1.64 -5.47
CA LEU A 48 -13.65 -0.43 -5.64
C LEU A 48 -15.05 -0.64 -5.06
N GLU A 49 -15.61 0.42 -4.52
CA GLU A 49 -16.97 0.44 -3.97
C GLU A 49 -17.75 1.64 -4.49
N ASN A 50 -18.99 1.41 -4.85
CA ASN A 50 -19.98 2.45 -5.08
C ASN A 50 -20.69 2.72 -3.76
N THR A 51 -20.50 3.90 -3.18
CA THR A 51 -21.03 4.25 -1.85
C THR A 51 -22.54 4.46 -1.83
N ASP A 52 -23.18 4.66 -2.99
CA ASP A 52 -24.63 4.87 -3.08
C ASP A 52 -25.43 3.56 -2.91
N ASN A 53 -24.90 2.45 -3.47
CA ASN A 53 -25.61 1.16 -3.50
C ASN A 53 -24.85 0.03 -2.81
N ASN A 54 -23.64 0.30 -2.28
CA ASN A 54 -22.71 -0.67 -1.66
C ASN A 54 -22.30 -1.81 -2.59
N GLU A 55 -22.32 -1.60 -3.91
CA GLU A 55 -21.76 -2.54 -4.86
C GLU A 55 -20.23 -2.47 -4.83
N ARG A 56 -19.60 -3.64 -4.93
CA ARG A 56 -18.14 -3.76 -4.97
C ARG A 56 -17.70 -4.50 -6.20
N CYS A 57 -16.57 -4.07 -6.77
CA CYS A 57 -15.87 -4.81 -7.80
C CYS A 57 -14.39 -4.94 -7.48
N SER A 58 -13.77 -6.00 -7.96
CA SER A 58 -12.32 -6.16 -7.96
C SER A 58 -11.79 -6.02 -9.39
N VAL A 59 -10.71 -5.28 -9.53
CA VAL A 59 -10.03 -5.08 -10.82
C VAL A 59 -8.61 -5.61 -10.70
N LYS A 60 -8.33 -6.70 -11.43
CA LYS A 60 -6.98 -7.28 -11.53
C LYS A 60 -6.26 -6.67 -12.73
N THR A 61 -5.00 -6.31 -12.57
CA THR A 61 -4.11 -5.94 -13.67
C THR A 61 -2.69 -6.47 -13.42
N ILE A 62 -2.05 -6.93 -14.49
CA ILE A 62 -0.65 -7.36 -14.46
C ILE A 62 0.24 -6.22 -14.93
N ALA A 63 1.34 -6.00 -14.22
CA ALA A 63 2.31 -4.97 -14.55
C ALA A 63 3.01 -5.27 -15.88
N LYS A 64 3.24 -4.23 -16.65
CA LYS A 64 4.04 -4.32 -17.87
C LYS A 64 5.53 -4.19 -17.54
N LYS A 65 6.36 -5.02 -18.14
CA LYS A 65 7.82 -4.92 -17.96
C LYS A 65 8.40 -3.87 -18.89
N VAL A 66 9.03 -2.83 -18.31
CA VAL A 66 9.70 -1.74 -19.03
C VAL A 66 11.09 -1.54 -18.40
N ASP A 67 12.14 -1.64 -19.21
CA ASP A 67 13.54 -1.52 -18.77
C ASP A 67 13.87 -2.36 -17.52
N GLY A 68 13.33 -3.58 -17.46
CA GLY A 68 13.52 -4.48 -16.33
C GLY A 68 12.70 -4.17 -15.08
N SER A 69 11.87 -3.13 -15.12
CA SER A 69 10.96 -2.75 -14.02
C SER A 69 9.52 -3.08 -14.36
N ASP A 70 8.75 -3.46 -13.36
CA ASP A 70 7.32 -3.72 -13.44
C ASP A 70 6.57 -2.40 -13.24
N VAL A 71 5.72 -2.00 -14.20
CA VAL A 71 5.05 -0.70 -14.19
C VAL A 71 3.54 -0.83 -14.39
N ILE A 72 2.76 0.03 -13.73
CA ILE A 72 1.31 0.21 -13.89
C ILE A 72 1.01 1.71 -13.97
N PRO A 73 0.04 2.19 -14.74
CA PRO A 73 -0.40 3.59 -14.68
C PRO A 73 -1.00 3.92 -13.31
N THR A 74 -0.69 5.09 -12.75
CA THR A 74 -1.27 5.55 -11.48
C THR A 74 -2.76 5.87 -11.59
N VAL A 75 -3.50 5.66 -10.50
CA VAL A 75 -4.90 6.08 -10.35
C VAL A 75 -5.08 7.21 -9.32
N VAL A 76 -4.00 7.84 -8.85
CA VAL A 76 -4.03 8.95 -7.88
C VAL A 76 -4.90 10.12 -8.36
N ASN A 77 -4.94 10.39 -9.67
CA ASN A 77 -5.79 11.42 -10.25
C ASN A 77 -7.29 11.06 -10.19
N LEU A 78 -7.61 9.77 -10.09
CA LEU A 78 -8.97 9.29 -9.92
C LEU A 78 -9.34 9.22 -8.43
N TRP A 79 -8.53 8.59 -7.60
CA TRP A 79 -8.76 8.45 -6.16
C TRP A 79 -7.54 8.91 -5.37
N LYS A 80 -7.70 9.95 -4.56
CA LYS A 80 -6.60 10.49 -3.72
C LYS A 80 -6.03 9.47 -2.72
N SER A 81 -6.86 8.54 -2.24
CA SER A 81 -6.43 7.44 -1.37
C SER A 81 -5.38 6.53 -2.00
N ALA A 82 -5.32 6.46 -3.35
CA ALA A 82 -4.32 5.67 -4.06
C ALA A 82 -2.88 6.13 -3.79
N GLU A 83 -2.66 7.40 -3.42
CA GLU A 83 -1.32 7.97 -3.19
C GLU A 83 -0.49 7.13 -2.21
N LEU A 84 -1.06 6.76 -1.07
CA LEU A 84 -0.37 5.92 -0.08
C LEU A 84 -0.43 4.43 -0.41
N LEU A 85 -1.55 3.96 -0.96
CA LEU A 85 -1.73 2.55 -1.31
C LEU A 85 -0.79 2.11 -2.45
N GLU A 86 -0.59 2.93 -3.46
CA GLU A 86 0.37 2.65 -4.54
C GLU A 86 1.81 2.66 -4.03
N ARG A 87 2.16 3.54 -3.09
CA ARG A 87 3.47 3.53 -2.43
C ARG A 87 3.69 2.27 -1.60
N GLU A 88 2.66 1.77 -0.92
CA GLU A 88 2.71 0.51 -0.19
C GLU A 88 3.01 -0.67 -1.14
N VAL A 89 2.30 -0.77 -2.26
CA VAL A 89 2.56 -1.79 -3.28
C VAL A 89 3.98 -1.68 -3.85
N PHE A 90 4.43 -0.47 -4.15
CA PHE A 90 5.81 -0.25 -4.57
C PHE A 90 6.80 -0.72 -3.51
N ASP A 91 6.55 -0.39 -2.25
CA ASP A 91 7.47 -0.70 -1.15
C ASP A 91 7.64 -2.20 -0.92
N PHE A 92 6.55 -2.97 -1.04
CA PHE A 92 6.56 -4.39 -0.72
C PHE A 92 6.71 -5.33 -1.94
N VAL A 93 6.25 -4.92 -3.12
CA VAL A 93 6.26 -5.75 -4.35
C VAL A 93 7.16 -5.15 -5.44
N GLY A 94 7.42 -3.84 -5.40
CA GLY A 94 8.33 -3.17 -6.32
C GLY A 94 7.72 -2.75 -7.64
N ILE A 95 6.38 -2.68 -7.73
CA ILE A 95 5.67 -2.17 -8.90
C ILE A 95 5.76 -0.65 -8.89
N LYS A 96 6.22 -0.05 -9.98
CA LYS A 96 6.32 1.40 -10.14
C LYS A 96 5.07 1.95 -10.81
N PHE A 97 4.47 2.98 -10.21
CA PHE A 97 3.27 3.60 -10.76
C PHE A 97 3.62 4.83 -11.60
N LEU A 98 3.28 4.77 -12.90
CA LEU A 98 3.60 5.83 -13.85
C LEU A 98 2.73 7.07 -13.61
N GLY A 99 3.37 8.23 -13.44
CA GLY A 99 2.70 9.50 -13.13
C GLY A 99 2.29 9.68 -11.66
N HIS A 100 2.72 8.79 -10.77
CA HIS A 100 2.55 8.97 -9.33
C HIS A 100 3.46 10.10 -8.83
N PRO A 101 2.97 11.05 -8.03
CA PRO A 101 3.74 12.25 -7.66
C PRO A 101 4.92 11.99 -6.72
N ASP A 102 4.90 10.88 -5.96
CA ASP A 102 5.94 10.55 -4.99
C ASP A 102 6.07 9.04 -4.75
N MET A 103 6.97 8.38 -5.49
CA MET A 103 7.23 6.94 -5.40
C MET A 103 8.38 6.60 -4.45
N ARG A 104 8.48 7.29 -3.31
CA ARG A 104 9.40 6.88 -2.24
C ARG A 104 8.80 5.72 -1.45
N ARG A 105 9.68 4.93 -0.79
CA ARG A 105 9.25 3.91 0.16
C ARG A 105 8.36 4.52 1.25
N LEU A 106 7.43 3.74 1.79
CA LEU A 106 6.44 4.20 2.75
C LEU A 106 6.69 3.64 4.17
N PHE A 107 6.90 2.33 4.27
CA PHE A 107 7.06 1.60 5.53
C PHE A 107 8.50 1.14 5.77
N LEU A 108 9.18 0.74 4.70
CA LEU A 108 10.54 0.24 4.78
C LEU A 108 11.54 1.40 4.71
N ARG A 109 12.72 1.19 5.28
CA ARG A 109 13.82 2.14 5.18
C ARG A 109 14.18 2.41 3.72
N THR A 110 14.66 3.61 3.43
CA THR A 110 15.07 4.01 2.07
C THR A 110 16.23 3.18 1.53
N ASP A 111 17.07 2.66 2.43
CA ASP A 111 18.21 1.78 2.14
C ASP A 111 17.88 0.28 2.20
N PHE A 112 16.58 -0.09 2.36
CA PHE A 112 16.18 -1.49 2.35
C PHE A 112 16.39 -2.12 0.98
N ASN A 113 17.04 -3.29 0.95
CA ASN A 113 17.31 -4.01 -0.27
C ASN A 113 16.22 -5.03 -0.58
N GLY A 114 15.56 -4.88 -1.73
CA GLY A 114 14.55 -5.82 -2.22
C GLY A 114 13.10 -5.45 -1.85
N TYR A 115 12.19 -6.41 -2.05
CA TYR A 115 10.75 -6.26 -1.90
C TYR A 115 10.18 -7.49 -1.16
N PRO A 116 9.81 -7.35 0.12
CA PRO A 116 9.60 -8.51 0.99
C PRO A 116 8.38 -9.37 0.65
N LEU A 117 7.36 -8.86 -0.05
CA LEU A 117 6.20 -9.67 -0.42
C LEU A 117 6.39 -10.44 -1.74
N ARG A 118 7.52 -10.29 -2.43
CA ARG A 118 7.88 -11.19 -3.53
C ARG A 118 8.17 -12.60 -3.00
N LYS A 119 7.82 -13.62 -3.79
CA LYS A 119 8.02 -15.03 -3.40
C LYS A 119 9.49 -15.44 -3.38
N ASP A 120 10.31 -14.78 -4.18
CA ASP A 120 11.76 -14.97 -4.28
C ASP A 120 12.57 -14.17 -3.23
N PHE A 121 11.90 -13.39 -2.35
CA PHE A 121 12.59 -12.61 -1.34
C PHE A 121 13.22 -13.48 -0.25
N ASP A 122 14.54 -13.34 -0.04
CA ASP A 122 15.28 -14.05 0.98
C ASP A 122 15.07 -13.42 2.37
N MET A 123 14.44 -14.17 3.29
CA MET A 123 14.18 -13.77 4.66
C MET A 123 15.34 -14.04 5.63
N SER A 124 16.47 -14.55 5.15
CA SER A 124 17.61 -14.88 6.02
C SER A 124 18.19 -13.62 6.69
N PRO A 125 18.63 -13.71 7.96
CA PRO A 125 19.25 -12.57 8.65
C PRO A 125 20.51 -12.08 7.94
N GLU A 126 21.23 -12.98 7.24
CA GLU A 126 22.44 -12.66 6.51
C GLU A 126 22.17 -11.77 5.29
N ALA A 127 21.07 -12.00 4.58
CA ALA A 127 20.67 -11.19 3.43
C ALA A 127 20.07 -9.83 3.84
N ASN A 128 19.55 -9.73 5.07
CA ASN A 128 18.81 -8.55 5.56
C ASN A 128 19.54 -7.82 6.70
N GLN A 129 20.85 -7.71 6.61
CA GLN A 129 21.62 -6.91 7.56
C GLN A 129 21.50 -5.43 7.23
N PHE A 130 21.05 -4.66 8.19
CA PHE A 130 21.01 -3.19 8.09
C PHE A 130 22.11 -2.57 8.92
N PRO A 131 22.74 -1.50 8.43
CA PRO A 131 23.66 -0.73 9.26
C PRO A 131 22.89 -0.15 10.47
N LEU A 132 23.51 -0.18 11.65
CA LEU A 132 22.99 0.44 12.87
C LEU A 132 23.11 1.98 12.85
N THR A 133 23.16 2.56 11.66
CA THR A 133 23.20 4.01 11.43
C THR A 133 21.79 4.55 11.23
N ASP A 134 21.65 5.87 11.39
CA ASP A 134 20.40 6.56 11.06
C ASP A 134 20.06 6.32 9.59
N GLU A 135 18.74 6.19 9.33
CA GLU A 135 18.24 6.06 7.97
C GLU A 135 18.57 7.31 7.15
N PRO A 136 19.13 7.16 5.93
CA PRO A 136 19.36 8.31 5.07
C PRO A 136 18.02 8.95 4.69
N GLU A 137 17.81 10.21 5.08
CA GLU A 137 16.62 10.96 4.70
C GLU A 137 16.67 11.31 3.22
N SER A 138 15.54 11.14 2.53
CA SER A 138 15.39 11.56 1.14
C SER A 138 14.75 12.94 1.09
N ASP A 139 15.49 13.94 0.61
CA ASP A 139 14.99 15.29 0.37
C ASP A 139 14.27 15.45 -0.98
N PHE A 140 14.01 14.35 -1.68
CA PHE A 140 13.45 14.35 -3.02
C PHE A 140 12.26 13.41 -3.13
N THR A 141 11.19 13.86 -3.77
CA THR A 141 10.16 12.99 -4.33
C THR A 141 10.67 12.35 -5.63
N VAL A 142 10.12 11.19 -5.97
CA VAL A 142 10.48 10.46 -7.20
C VAL A 142 9.21 10.20 -8.01
N GLU A 143 9.19 10.69 -9.25
CA GLU A 143 8.12 10.42 -10.21
C GLU A 143 8.66 9.56 -11.36
N TYR A 144 7.93 8.51 -11.72
CA TYR A 144 8.26 7.67 -12.88
C TYR A 144 7.33 7.98 -14.05
N SER A 145 7.91 8.16 -15.23
CA SER A 145 7.19 8.36 -16.48
C SER A 145 7.86 7.61 -17.63
N LEU A 146 7.16 7.48 -18.76
CA LEU A 146 7.76 6.96 -19.98
C LEU A 146 8.14 8.12 -20.88
N ASN A 147 9.36 8.07 -21.47
CA ASN A 147 9.75 9.02 -22.51
C ASN A 147 9.09 8.69 -23.87
N ALA A 148 9.35 9.50 -24.91
CA ALA A 148 8.79 9.30 -26.26
C ALA A 148 9.19 7.95 -26.89
N ASP A 149 10.34 7.39 -26.49
CA ASP A 149 10.86 6.10 -26.97
C ASP A 149 10.33 4.92 -26.16
N GLY A 150 9.51 5.16 -25.12
CA GLY A 150 8.92 4.13 -24.25
C GLY A 150 9.83 3.66 -23.13
N HIS A 151 10.96 4.32 -22.86
CA HIS A 151 11.86 4.03 -21.76
C HIS A 151 11.41 4.69 -20.45
N LEU A 152 11.70 4.01 -19.34
CA LEU A 152 11.35 4.49 -18.00
C LEU A 152 12.31 5.61 -17.56
N VAL A 153 11.76 6.76 -17.21
CA VAL A 153 12.49 7.92 -16.68
C VAL A 153 12.06 8.21 -15.27
N ALA A 154 13.03 8.41 -14.37
CA ALA A 154 12.80 8.85 -13.01
C ALA A 154 13.13 10.34 -12.88
N THR A 155 12.15 11.15 -12.55
CA THR A 155 12.30 12.58 -12.27
C THR A 155 12.33 12.79 -10.76
N LYS A 156 13.37 13.46 -10.25
CA LYS A 156 13.50 13.84 -8.84
C LYS A 156 13.12 15.30 -8.67
N LYS A 157 12.30 15.58 -7.65
CA LYS A 157 11.87 16.92 -7.31
C LYS A 157 12.18 17.18 -5.83
N ARG A 158 12.75 18.32 -5.48
CA ARG A 158 13.04 18.66 -4.08
C ARG A 158 11.74 18.67 -3.26
N LEU A 159 11.83 18.09 -2.07
CA LEU A 159 10.72 18.00 -1.12
C LEU A 159 10.48 19.34 -0.43
N PHE A 160 11.56 20.03 -0.08
CA PHE A 160 11.57 21.30 0.65
C PHE A 160 12.30 22.36 -0.16
N ASP A 161 11.79 23.59 -0.08
CA ASP A 161 12.47 24.77 -0.56
C ASP A 161 13.39 25.33 0.52
N ASP A 162 14.39 26.13 0.13
CA ASP A 162 15.36 26.67 1.10
C ASP A 162 14.72 27.65 2.12
N GLU A 163 13.54 28.17 1.82
CA GLU A 163 12.75 29.07 2.67
C GLU A 163 11.71 28.32 3.54
N ASP A 164 11.54 27.01 3.34
CA ASP A 164 10.56 26.23 4.08
C ASP A 164 10.99 26.03 5.55
N PHE A 165 10.10 26.36 6.48
CA PHE A 165 10.29 26.05 7.89
C PHE A 165 9.73 24.66 8.18
N VAL A 166 10.61 23.68 8.35
CA VAL A 166 10.26 22.26 8.53
C VAL A 166 10.33 21.87 9.99
N VAL A 167 9.24 21.33 10.52
CA VAL A 167 9.14 20.83 11.91
C VAL A 167 8.81 19.33 11.89
N ASN A 168 9.52 18.56 12.72
CA ASN A 168 9.22 17.15 12.96
C ASN A 168 8.32 17.02 14.19
N ILE A 169 7.12 16.47 14.01
CA ILE A 169 6.19 16.07 15.07
C ILE A 169 6.27 14.57 15.24
N GLY A 170 6.74 14.11 16.38
CA GLY A 170 7.03 12.70 16.62
C GLY A 170 8.48 12.33 16.29
N PRO A 171 8.86 11.02 16.29
CA PRO A 171 7.98 9.83 16.33
C PRO A 171 7.30 9.57 17.70
N ASN A 172 7.87 10.02 18.81
CA ASN A 172 7.32 9.86 20.15
C ASN A 172 6.60 11.16 20.54
N HIS A 173 5.29 11.23 20.27
CA HIS A 173 4.47 12.39 20.63
C HIS A 173 3.17 11.94 21.31
N PRO A 174 2.75 12.56 22.43
CA PRO A 174 1.55 12.12 23.17
C PRO A 174 0.26 12.13 22.35
N SER A 175 0.12 13.06 21.40
CA SER A 175 -1.09 13.21 20.59
C SER A 175 -1.28 12.12 19.52
N THR A 176 -0.24 11.35 19.19
CA THR A 176 -0.32 10.34 18.13
C THR A 176 -0.78 8.98 18.63
N HIS A 177 -0.87 8.75 19.95
CA HIS A 177 -1.20 7.48 20.59
C HIS A 177 -0.39 6.27 20.07
N GLY A 178 0.77 6.53 19.50
CA GLY A 178 1.65 5.52 18.91
C GLY A 178 2.95 6.15 18.42
N VAL A 179 3.62 5.49 17.50
CA VAL A 179 4.89 5.94 16.92
C VAL A 179 4.65 6.39 15.49
N LEU A 180 4.50 7.71 15.30
CA LEU A 180 4.26 8.34 14.02
C LEU A 180 5.08 9.65 13.94
N ARG A 181 5.88 9.80 12.90
CA ARG A 181 6.58 11.06 12.61
C ARG A 181 5.86 11.78 11.47
N LEU A 182 5.54 13.04 11.71
CA LEU A 182 5.00 13.95 10.70
C LEU A 182 6.05 15.03 10.43
N GLN A 183 6.59 15.04 9.24
CA GLN A 183 7.46 16.12 8.77
C GLN A 183 6.57 17.20 8.16
N THR A 184 6.46 18.34 8.86
CA THR A 184 5.46 19.36 8.58
C THR A 184 6.14 20.64 8.12
N VAL A 185 5.74 21.14 6.96
CA VAL A 185 6.17 22.44 6.44
C VAL A 185 5.18 23.50 6.92
N LEU A 186 5.69 24.52 7.60
CA LEU A 186 4.92 25.60 8.19
C LEU A 186 5.18 26.94 7.49
N ASP A 187 4.15 27.78 7.46
CA ASP A 187 4.21 29.20 7.15
C ASP A 187 3.63 29.98 8.33
N GLY A 188 4.50 30.38 9.24
CA GLY A 188 4.07 30.84 10.56
C GLY A 188 3.35 29.74 11.32
N GLU A 189 2.07 29.96 11.65
CA GLU A 189 1.21 28.96 12.32
C GLU A 189 0.39 28.11 11.35
N LYS A 190 0.49 28.33 10.03
CA LYS A 190 -0.26 27.60 9.02
C LYS A 190 0.54 26.42 8.49
N VAL A 191 -0.10 25.25 8.43
CA VAL A 191 0.46 24.08 7.80
C VAL A 191 0.34 24.20 6.29
N LYS A 192 1.47 24.20 5.58
CA LYS A 192 1.52 24.17 4.11
C LYS A 192 1.45 22.74 3.57
N ARG A 193 2.28 21.85 4.11
CA ARG A 193 2.41 20.46 3.66
C ARG A 193 2.74 19.56 4.83
N ILE A 194 2.33 18.29 4.75
CA ILE A 194 2.67 17.25 5.73
C ILE A 194 3.16 16.03 4.98
N TYR A 195 4.28 15.49 5.41
CA TYR A 195 4.84 14.25 4.93
C TYR A 195 4.84 13.24 6.09
N PRO A 196 3.96 12.24 6.07
CA PRO A 196 3.93 11.19 7.08
C PRO A 196 5.09 10.21 6.85
N HIS A 197 5.83 9.92 7.92
CA HIS A 197 6.82 8.85 7.98
C HIS A 197 6.23 7.70 8.79
N LEU A 198 5.81 6.66 8.09
CA LEU A 198 5.23 5.45 8.64
C LEU A 198 6.33 4.40 8.83
N GLY A 199 5.98 3.24 9.36
CA GLY A 199 6.90 2.11 9.42
C GLY A 199 7.62 1.89 10.74
N TYR A 200 7.64 2.84 11.68
CA TYR A 200 8.31 2.68 12.97
C TYR A 200 7.87 1.45 13.77
N ILE A 201 6.62 1.02 13.59
CA ILE A 201 6.05 -0.19 14.20
C ILE A 201 5.78 -1.28 13.16
N HIS A 202 6.24 -1.12 11.93
CA HIS A 202 6.10 -2.15 10.90
C HIS A 202 6.95 -3.37 11.25
N ARG A 203 6.35 -4.56 11.16
CA ARG A 203 6.97 -5.82 11.58
C ARG A 203 6.95 -6.91 10.52
N GLY A 204 6.53 -6.60 9.28
CA GLY A 204 6.44 -7.58 8.19
C GLY A 204 5.44 -8.71 8.49
N ILE A 205 4.30 -8.38 9.10
CA ILE A 205 3.30 -9.37 9.55
C ILE A 205 2.79 -10.19 8.37
N GLU A 206 2.56 -9.58 7.22
CA GLU A 206 2.09 -10.24 6.00
C GLU A 206 3.07 -11.33 5.55
N LYS A 207 4.36 -11.01 5.56
CA LYS A 207 5.39 -11.99 5.21
C LYS A 207 5.51 -13.11 6.24
N MET A 208 5.36 -12.80 7.52
CA MET A 208 5.34 -13.82 8.57
C MET A 208 4.14 -14.76 8.44
N TRP A 209 2.98 -14.26 8.01
CA TRP A 209 1.79 -15.07 7.83
C TRP A 209 1.93 -16.14 6.72
N GLU A 210 2.73 -15.89 5.70
CA GLU A 210 3.00 -16.88 4.65
C GLU A 210 3.57 -18.21 5.21
N GLY A 211 4.30 -18.16 6.33
CA GLY A 211 4.88 -19.33 6.99
C GLY A 211 4.02 -19.91 8.11
N MET A 212 2.80 -19.40 8.36
CA MET A 212 1.94 -19.78 9.47
C MET A 212 0.68 -20.51 9.02
N THR A 213 0.14 -21.34 9.91
CA THR A 213 -1.23 -21.88 9.73
C THR A 213 -2.26 -20.82 10.11
N TYR A 214 -3.48 -20.90 9.55
CA TYR A 214 -4.55 -19.93 9.84
C TYR A 214 -4.80 -19.70 11.35
N PRO A 215 -4.87 -20.71 12.22
CA PRO A 215 -5.00 -20.48 13.66
C PRO A 215 -3.82 -19.70 14.28
N GLN A 216 -2.60 -19.88 13.76
CA GLN A 216 -1.41 -19.18 14.26
C GLN A 216 -1.43 -17.69 13.88
N THR A 217 -2.00 -17.33 12.74
CA THR A 217 -2.09 -15.93 12.29
C THR A 217 -2.92 -15.08 13.25
N LEU A 218 -3.89 -15.67 13.96
CA LEU A 218 -4.74 -14.97 14.94
C LEU A 218 -3.94 -14.33 16.08
N ALA A 219 -2.78 -14.89 16.43
CA ALA A 219 -1.93 -14.36 17.50
C ALA A 219 -1.30 -12.99 17.16
N LEU A 220 -1.20 -12.66 15.87
CA LEU A 220 -0.59 -11.40 15.39
C LEU A 220 -1.60 -10.29 15.16
N THR A 221 -2.89 -10.59 15.06
CA THR A 221 -3.94 -9.59 14.76
C THR A 221 -4.06 -8.49 15.79
N ASP A 222 -3.81 -8.82 17.07
CA ASP A 222 -3.89 -7.87 18.19
C ASP A 222 -2.84 -6.74 18.05
N ARG A 223 -1.78 -7.00 17.27
CA ARG A 223 -0.63 -6.10 17.11
C ARG A 223 -0.72 -5.19 15.90
N LEU A 224 -1.75 -5.36 15.06
CA LEU A 224 -2.01 -4.48 13.93
C LEU A 224 -2.45 -3.09 14.44
N ASN A 225 -3.42 -3.07 15.33
CA ASN A 225 -3.85 -1.89 16.07
C ASN A 225 -4.47 -2.36 17.39
N TYR A 226 -3.74 -2.23 18.48
CA TYR A 226 -4.18 -2.83 19.74
C TYR A 226 -5.37 -2.11 20.41
N LEU A 227 -5.71 -0.90 19.97
CA LEU A 227 -6.95 -0.21 20.39
C LEU A 227 -8.22 -0.92 19.90
N SER A 228 -8.11 -1.66 18.78
CA SER A 228 -9.22 -2.41 18.17
C SER A 228 -8.88 -3.88 17.95
N ALA A 229 -8.09 -4.48 18.85
CA ALA A 229 -7.58 -5.84 18.74
C ALA A 229 -8.66 -6.90 18.47
N MET A 230 -9.79 -6.82 19.17
CA MET A 230 -10.92 -7.75 19.00
C MET A 230 -11.55 -7.63 17.61
N MET A 231 -11.65 -6.42 17.07
CA MET A 231 -12.22 -6.18 15.73
C MET A 231 -11.35 -6.78 14.64
N HIS A 232 -10.03 -6.62 14.73
CA HIS A 232 -9.11 -7.20 13.75
C HIS A 232 -9.14 -8.73 13.78
N ARG A 233 -9.17 -9.31 14.99
CA ARG A 233 -9.32 -10.76 15.15
C ARG A 233 -10.64 -11.26 14.58
N HIS A 234 -11.74 -10.56 14.86
CA HIS A 234 -13.07 -10.90 14.35
C HIS A 234 -13.10 -10.87 12.81
N ALA A 235 -12.51 -9.82 12.20
CA ALA A 235 -12.43 -9.69 10.75
C ALA A 235 -11.64 -10.86 10.12
N LEU A 236 -10.46 -11.20 10.66
CA LEU A 236 -9.65 -12.30 10.13
C LEU A 236 -10.35 -13.66 10.29
N VAL A 237 -10.97 -13.91 11.45
CA VAL A 237 -11.76 -15.14 11.66
C VAL A 237 -12.88 -15.25 10.63
N GLY A 238 -13.62 -14.15 10.38
CA GLY A 238 -14.68 -14.12 9.36
C GLY A 238 -14.18 -14.47 7.97
N VAL A 239 -13.02 -13.93 7.56
CA VAL A 239 -12.39 -14.24 6.27
C VAL A 239 -12.01 -15.72 6.18
N ILE A 240 -11.44 -16.29 7.24
CA ILE A 240 -11.06 -17.72 7.28
C ILE A 240 -12.31 -18.61 7.20
N GLU A 241 -13.36 -18.30 7.94
CA GLU A 241 -14.61 -19.04 7.97
C GLU A 241 -15.31 -19.01 6.60
N GLU A 242 -15.36 -17.84 5.95
CA GLU A 242 -15.92 -17.70 4.61
C GLU A 242 -15.10 -18.49 3.59
N GLY A 243 -13.76 -18.37 3.63
CA GLY A 243 -12.87 -19.11 2.72
C GLY A 243 -12.93 -20.64 2.89
N MET A 244 -13.21 -21.12 4.11
CA MET A 244 -13.37 -22.55 4.42
C MET A 244 -14.81 -23.05 4.24
N GLY A 245 -15.78 -22.17 3.96
CA GLY A 245 -17.20 -22.51 3.85
C GLY A 245 -17.81 -22.98 5.17
N ILE A 246 -17.36 -22.44 6.32
CA ILE A 246 -17.86 -22.81 7.65
C ILE A 246 -19.16 -22.05 7.92
N GLU A 247 -20.26 -22.82 8.09
CA GLU A 247 -21.53 -22.26 8.52
C GLU A 247 -21.55 -22.06 10.04
N LEU A 248 -21.86 -20.85 10.47
CA LEU A 248 -21.97 -20.51 11.89
C LEU A 248 -23.42 -20.59 12.36
N SER A 249 -23.61 -21.07 13.60
CA SER A 249 -24.92 -20.99 14.25
C SER A 249 -25.24 -19.55 14.70
N ASP A 250 -26.51 -19.19 14.77
CA ASP A 250 -26.99 -17.88 15.24
C ASP A 250 -26.40 -17.51 16.61
N ARG A 251 -26.24 -18.50 17.49
CA ARG A 251 -25.63 -18.31 18.81
C ARG A 251 -24.20 -17.74 18.69
N ILE A 252 -23.40 -18.23 17.75
CA ILE A 252 -22.03 -17.77 17.56
C ILE A 252 -22.04 -16.33 17.02
N HIS A 253 -22.93 -16.03 16.09
CA HIS A 253 -23.07 -14.66 15.56
C HIS A 253 -23.41 -13.64 16.68
N TYR A 254 -24.29 -14.00 17.63
CA TYR A 254 -24.66 -13.11 18.73
C TYR A 254 -23.65 -13.03 19.88
N ILE A 255 -22.74 -13.98 20.00
CA ILE A 255 -21.68 -13.96 21.04
C ILE A 255 -20.45 -13.13 20.60
N ARG A 256 -20.22 -13.02 19.33
CA ARG A 256 -19.12 -12.23 18.72
C ARG A 256 -19.47 -10.78 18.56
#